data_b0c5eece554f45c25560a03f1e551ee3
#
_entry.id   b0c5eece554f45c25560a03f1e551ee3
#
_cell.length_a   1.000
_cell.length_b   1.000
_cell.length_c   1.000
_cell.angle_alpha   90.00
_cell.angle_beta   90.00
_cell.angle_gamma   90.00
#
_symmetry.space_group_name_H-M   'P 1'
#
loop_
_entity.id
_entity.type
_entity.pdbx_description
1 polymer ?
#
loop_
_entity_poly.entity_id
_entity_poly.type
_entity_poly.pdbx_seq_one_letter_code
_entity_poly.pdbx_strand_id
1 'polypeptide(L)'
;MLAAVLTAPPEPFVPPEIVGQKVVGVLGCWCGGLDQGAAALEPLRSLKPLVDVFSPMPYPALQQMLDGSAPPGLRNYFRGGYAAGLSNDLIDAVLDHGARMPSPMSAIHLHQMGGAVGRAGPDGTAFSGRAAAYTYNLISTWTDPAEDGQHIAANRDLAARLAPLAQDGSYVNFLTDTAGDSNARVRAAYGDALYVRLARLKREFDPGNLFRANHNIRPAR
;
A
#
# COMPACT_ATOMS: atom_id res chain seq x y z
N MET A 1 7.27 -6.22 -6.52
CA MET A 1 6.19 -6.12 -7.51
C MET A 1 4.92 -5.69 -6.81
N LEU A 2 4.10 -4.89 -7.48
CA LEU A 2 2.84 -4.37 -6.99
C LEU A 2 1.78 -4.62 -8.08
N ALA A 3 0.63 -5.18 -7.72
CA ALA A 3 -0.57 -5.14 -8.53
C ALA A 3 -1.51 -4.05 -7.99
N ALA A 4 -2.15 -3.31 -8.87
CA ALA A 4 -3.07 -2.24 -8.52
C ALA A 4 -4.41 -2.38 -9.26
N VAL A 5 -5.51 -2.24 -8.54
CA VAL A 5 -6.83 -2.00 -9.15
C VAL A 5 -7.08 -0.49 -9.07
N LEU A 6 -7.24 0.14 -10.21
CA LEU A 6 -7.32 1.60 -10.31
C LEU A 6 -8.18 2.04 -11.50
N THR A 7 -8.43 3.32 -11.60
CA THR A 7 -8.99 3.93 -12.83
C THR A 7 -7.82 4.36 -13.72
N ALA A 8 -7.84 3.98 -14.99
CA ALA A 8 -6.79 4.33 -15.96
C ALA A 8 -6.61 5.85 -16.04
N PRO A 9 -5.42 6.38 -15.67
CA PRO A 9 -5.18 7.83 -15.65
C PRO A 9 -5.02 8.39 -17.08
N PRO A 10 -5.21 9.71 -17.29
CA PRO A 10 -5.00 10.37 -18.58
C PRO A 10 -3.50 10.63 -18.84
N GLU A 11 -2.69 9.58 -18.79
CA GLU A 11 -1.24 9.65 -19.04
C GLU A 11 -0.93 9.42 -20.52
N PRO A 12 0.16 10.01 -21.06
CA PRO A 12 0.50 9.92 -22.49
C PRO A 12 0.68 8.49 -23.03
N PHE A 13 1.03 7.55 -22.14
CA PHE A 13 1.21 6.14 -22.50
C PHE A 13 -0.09 5.31 -22.42
N VAL A 14 -1.19 5.92 -21.95
CA VAL A 14 -2.50 5.26 -21.82
C VAL A 14 -3.33 5.56 -23.06
N PRO A 15 -3.78 4.54 -23.82
CA PRO A 15 -4.65 4.74 -24.97
C PRO A 15 -5.93 5.53 -24.58
N PRO A 16 -6.34 6.52 -25.37
CA PRO A 16 -7.48 7.38 -25.03
C PRO A 16 -8.77 6.61 -24.76
N GLU A 17 -8.96 5.47 -25.42
CA GLU A 17 -10.15 4.63 -25.30
C GLU A 17 -10.26 3.90 -23.95
N ILE A 18 -9.16 3.76 -23.22
CA ILE A 18 -9.18 3.12 -21.88
C ILE A 18 -9.06 4.12 -20.73
N VAL A 19 -8.76 5.39 -21.00
CA VAL A 19 -8.75 6.44 -19.98
C VAL A 19 -10.10 6.49 -19.26
N GLY A 20 -10.07 6.50 -17.93
CA GLY A 20 -11.27 6.49 -17.09
C GLY A 20 -11.90 5.12 -16.86
N GLN A 21 -11.45 4.07 -17.55
CA GLN A 21 -11.92 2.69 -17.29
C GLN A 21 -11.24 2.09 -16.06
N LYS A 22 -11.90 1.13 -15.43
CA LYS A 22 -11.30 0.34 -14.33
C LYS A 22 -10.35 -0.69 -14.92
N VAL A 23 -9.13 -0.71 -14.41
CA VAL A 23 -8.06 -1.57 -14.92
C VAL A 23 -7.28 -2.22 -13.78
N VAL A 24 -6.57 -3.29 -14.11
CA VAL A 24 -5.53 -3.87 -13.25
C VAL A 24 -4.18 -3.49 -13.85
N GLY A 25 -3.37 -2.79 -13.09
CA GLY A 25 -1.99 -2.46 -13.42
C GLY A 25 -0.99 -3.30 -12.65
N VAL A 26 0.18 -3.56 -13.25
CA VAL A 26 1.31 -4.18 -12.57
C VAL A 26 2.50 -3.23 -12.64
N LEU A 27 3.07 -2.90 -11.47
CA LEU A 27 4.29 -2.12 -11.32
C LEU A 27 5.39 -3.01 -10.77
N GLY A 28 6.57 -2.96 -11.36
CA GLY A 28 7.73 -3.72 -10.89
C GLY A 28 9.03 -3.03 -11.22
N CYS A 29 10.09 -3.46 -10.54
CA CYS A 29 11.45 -3.06 -10.84
C CYS A 29 12.35 -4.29 -10.83
N TRP A 30 13.16 -4.44 -11.87
CA TRP A 30 14.23 -5.41 -11.96
C TRP A 30 15.57 -4.69 -11.77
N CYS A 31 16.35 -5.13 -10.78
CA CYS A 31 17.64 -4.54 -10.42
C CYS A 31 18.82 -5.44 -10.81
N GLY A 32 18.72 -6.16 -11.94
CA GLY A 32 19.74 -7.06 -12.48
C GLY A 32 20.08 -6.72 -13.92
N GLY A 33 20.72 -7.67 -14.63
CA GLY A 33 21.01 -7.53 -16.07
C GLY A 33 19.73 -7.38 -16.90
N LEU A 34 19.80 -6.58 -17.97
CA LEU A 34 18.64 -6.25 -18.80
C LEU A 34 18.01 -7.48 -19.46
N ASP A 35 18.83 -8.40 -19.98
CA ASP A 35 18.35 -9.63 -20.63
C ASP A 35 17.59 -10.53 -19.62
N GLN A 36 18.11 -10.63 -18.41
CA GLN A 36 17.44 -11.36 -17.33
C GLN A 36 16.11 -10.68 -16.93
N GLY A 37 16.08 -9.34 -16.93
CA GLY A 37 14.88 -8.56 -16.68
C GLY A 37 13.82 -8.79 -17.75
N ALA A 38 14.20 -8.79 -19.02
CA ALA A 38 13.30 -9.09 -20.12
C ALA A 38 12.68 -10.50 -19.98
N ALA A 39 13.51 -11.50 -19.69
CA ALA A 39 13.05 -12.87 -19.45
C ALA A 39 12.12 -12.98 -18.22
N ALA A 40 12.39 -12.24 -17.14
CA ALA A 40 11.54 -12.22 -15.94
C ALA A 40 10.16 -11.57 -16.19
N LEU A 41 10.05 -10.67 -17.16
CA LEU A 41 8.81 -10.00 -17.54
C LEU A 41 7.97 -10.79 -18.57
N GLU A 42 8.55 -11.77 -19.24
CA GLU A 42 7.87 -12.53 -20.28
C GLU A 42 6.55 -13.17 -19.84
N PRO A 43 6.39 -13.73 -18.62
CA PRO A 43 5.11 -14.23 -18.16
C PRO A 43 4.00 -13.15 -18.09
N LEU A 44 4.36 -11.91 -17.78
CA LEU A 44 3.41 -10.79 -17.78
C LEU A 44 3.06 -10.35 -19.21
N ARG A 45 4.05 -10.31 -20.12
CA ARG A 45 3.87 -9.95 -21.52
C ARG A 45 3.04 -10.98 -22.28
N SER A 46 3.16 -12.25 -21.93
CA SER A 46 2.35 -13.32 -22.53
C SER A 46 0.85 -13.18 -22.27
N LEU A 47 0.45 -12.41 -21.23
CA LEU A 47 -0.95 -12.06 -20.97
C LEU A 47 -1.49 -11.00 -21.96
N LYS A 48 -0.64 -10.47 -22.85
CA LYS A 48 -0.99 -9.44 -23.84
C LYS A 48 -1.64 -8.21 -23.20
N PRO A 49 -0.93 -7.53 -22.25
CA PRO A 49 -1.49 -6.34 -21.59
C PRO A 49 -1.88 -5.26 -22.63
N LEU A 50 -2.90 -4.47 -22.33
CA LEU A 50 -3.32 -3.34 -23.16
C LEU A 50 -2.22 -2.28 -23.28
N VAL A 51 -1.38 -2.15 -22.25
CA VAL A 51 -0.26 -1.22 -22.17
C VAL A 51 0.94 -1.95 -21.56
N ASP A 52 2.10 -1.88 -22.20
CA ASP A 52 3.38 -2.34 -21.68
C ASP A 52 4.41 -1.22 -21.85
N VAL A 53 4.78 -0.61 -20.73
CA VAL A 53 5.80 0.47 -20.66
C VAL A 53 7.03 0.06 -19.85
N PHE A 54 7.18 -1.24 -19.55
CA PHE A 54 8.40 -1.73 -18.92
C PHE A 54 9.60 -1.51 -19.84
N SER A 55 10.52 -0.65 -19.40
CA SER A 55 11.73 -0.28 -20.13
C SER A 55 12.88 0.01 -19.18
N PRO A 56 14.13 -0.10 -19.66
CA PRO A 56 15.28 0.37 -18.91
C PRO A 56 15.16 1.87 -18.60
N MET A 57 15.42 2.24 -17.35
CA MET A 57 15.40 3.66 -16.94
C MET A 57 16.41 3.92 -15.81
N PRO A 58 16.90 5.17 -15.68
CA PRO A 58 17.71 5.56 -14.53
C PRO A 58 16.90 5.50 -13.24
N TYR A 59 17.54 5.10 -12.12
CA TYR A 59 16.88 5.00 -10.82
C TYR A 59 16.18 6.30 -10.36
N PRO A 60 16.73 7.53 -10.59
CA PRO A 60 15.98 8.75 -10.27
C PRO A 60 14.65 8.89 -11.00
N ALA A 61 14.56 8.45 -12.26
CA ALA A 61 13.30 8.47 -13.01
C ALA A 61 12.27 7.48 -12.41
N LEU A 62 12.72 6.29 -11.98
CA LEU A 62 11.86 5.35 -11.26
C LEU A 62 11.33 5.95 -9.96
N GLN A 63 12.16 6.66 -9.19
CA GLN A 63 11.77 7.29 -7.93
C GLN A 63 10.71 8.38 -8.13
N GLN A 64 10.76 9.09 -9.23
CA GLN A 64 9.84 10.20 -9.55
C GLN A 64 8.58 9.76 -10.28
N MET A 65 8.48 8.49 -10.69
CA MET A 65 7.39 7.98 -11.53
C MET A 65 5.99 8.25 -10.95
N LEU A 66 5.85 8.25 -9.63
CA LEU A 66 4.58 8.41 -8.94
C LEU A 66 4.37 9.80 -8.31
N ASP A 67 5.30 10.74 -8.47
CA ASP A 67 5.22 12.08 -7.85
C ASP A 67 3.95 12.83 -8.26
N GLY A 68 3.55 12.70 -9.52
CA GLY A 68 2.34 13.33 -10.05
C GLY A 68 1.02 12.73 -9.54
N SER A 69 1.05 11.54 -8.95
CA SER A 69 -0.16 10.83 -8.51
C SER A 69 -0.75 11.34 -7.20
N ALA A 70 -0.01 12.13 -6.43
CA ALA A 70 -0.40 12.61 -5.11
C ALA A 70 -0.14 14.13 -4.94
N PRO A 71 -0.75 15.01 -5.75
CA PRO A 71 -0.56 16.45 -5.63
C PRO A 71 -1.10 16.98 -4.29
N PRO A 72 -0.57 18.10 -3.79
CA PRO A 72 -1.09 18.76 -2.59
C PRO A 72 -2.57 19.12 -2.70
N GLY A 73 -3.28 19.11 -1.57
CA GLY A 73 -4.69 19.53 -1.49
C GLY A 73 -5.71 18.40 -1.65
N LEU A 74 -5.27 17.18 -1.96
CA LEU A 74 -6.16 16.02 -1.97
C LEU A 74 -6.51 15.55 -0.56
N ARG A 75 -7.72 15.06 -0.42
CA ARG A 75 -8.18 14.35 0.77
C ARG A 75 -7.85 12.87 0.63
N ASN A 76 -7.33 12.27 1.69
CA ASN A 76 -6.87 10.89 1.65
C ASN A 76 -7.31 10.11 2.87
N TYR A 77 -7.67 8.85 2.68
CA TYR A 77 -7.92 7.90 3.73
C TYR A 77 -7.35 6.54 3.35
N PHE A 78 -6.43 6.01 4.18
CA PHE A 78 -5.73 4.76 3.92
C PHE A 78 -6.02 3.71 4.97
N ARG A 79 -6.17 2.47 4.53
CA ARG A 79 -6.14 1.28 5.40
C ARG A 79 -5.31 0.21 4.74
N GLY A 80 -4.46 -0.42 5.53
CA GLY A 80 -3.64 -1.53 5.07
C GLY A 80 -3.83 -2.78 5.91
N GLY A 81 -3.30 -3.87 5.42
CA GLY A 81 -3.23 -5.14 6.13
C GLY A 81 -2.26 -6.10 5.43
N TYR A 82 -2.13 -7.28 6.00
CA TYR A 82 -1.29 -8.34 5.48
C TYR A 82 -2.13 -9.53 5.04
N ALA A 83 -1.67 -10.27 4.02
CA ALA A 83 -2.30 -11.50 3.55
C ALA A 83 -1.24 -12.60 3.37
N ALA A 84 -1.63 -13.84 3.71
CA ALA A 84 -0.78 -15.04 3.53
C ALA A 84 -0.68 -15.47 2.07
N GLY A 85 -1.61 -15.03 1.22
CA GLY A 85 -1.69 -15.34 -0.19
C GLY A 85 -2.83 -14.58 -0.85
N LEU A 86 -2.97 -14.74 -2.17
CA LEU A 86 -4.10 -14.22 -2.94
C LEU A 86 -5.12 -15.36 -3.12
N SER A 87 -6.03 -15.52 -2.16
CA SER A 87 -7.17 -16.43 -2.33
C SER A 87 -8.17 -15.84 -3.34
N ASN A 88 -9.00 -16.70 -3.96
CA ASN A 88 -10.05 -16.24 -4.86
C ASN A 88 -10.99 -15.25 -4.16
N ASP A 89 -11.37 -15.54 -2.91
CA ASP A 89 -12.25 -14.65 -2.13
C ASP A 89 -11.65 -13.26 -1.92
N LEU A 90 -10.32 -13.18 -1.71
CA LEU A 90 -9.61 -11.90 -1.58
C LEU A 90 -9.58 -11.16 -2.93
N ILE A 91 -9.26 -11.88 -4.01
CA ILE A 91 -9.23 -11.32 -5.36
C ILE A 91 -10.62 -10.81 -5.74
N ASP A 92 -11.65 -11.60 -5.54
CA ASP A 92 -13.04 -11.24 -5.86
C ASP A 92 -13.51 -10.02 -5.05
N ALA A 93 -13.19 -9.97 -3.74
CA ALA A 93 -13.50 -8.81 -2.90
C ALA A 93 -12.82 -7.52 -3.40
N VAL A 94 -11.55 -7.62 -3.80
CA VAL A 94 -10.76 -6.49 -4.32
C VAL A 94 -11.28 -6.01 -5.67
N LEU A 95 -11.55 -6.92 -6.61
CA LEU A 95 -12.04 -6.59 -7.95
C LEU A 95 -13.46 -6.01 -7.89
N ASP A 96 -14.34 -6.61 -7.11
CA ASP A 96 -15.71 -6.19 -6.91
C ASP A 96 -15.81 -4.78 -6.30
N HIS A 97 -14.98 -4.49 -5.29
CA HIS A 97 -14.89 -3.13 -4.74
C HIS A 97 -14.24 -2.16 -5.73
N GLY A 98 -13.16 -2.59 -6.38
CA GLY A 98 -12.43 -1.78 -7.36
C GLY A 98 -13.32 -1.28 -8.49
N ALA A 99 -14.24 -2.13 -8.97
CA ALA A 99 -15.23 -1.75 -9.99
C ALA A 99 -16.17 -0.61 -9.54
N ARG A 100 -16.38 -0.46 -8.23
CA ARG A 100 -17.33 0.49 -7.62
C ARG A 100 -16.68 1.60 -6.81
N MET A 101 -15.35 1.75 -6.86
CA MET A 101 -14.66 2.84 -6.13
C MET A 101 -15.30 4.19 -6.45
N PRO A 102 -15.68 4.99 -5.42
CA PRO A 102 -16.43 6.24 -5.63
C PRO A 102 -15.63 7.33 -6.36
N SER A 103 -14.30 7.31 -6.24
CA SER A 103 -13.42 8.29 -6.88
C SER A 103 -12.48 7.62 -7.89
N PRO A 104 -12.25 8.23 -9.07
CA PRO A 104 -11.25 7.76 -10.02
C PRO A 104 -9.81 7.90 -9.51
N MET A 105 -9.58 8.72 -8.49
CA MET A 105 -8.27 8.89 -7.85
C MET A 105 -7.97 7.82 -6.80
N SER A 106 -8.95 6.96 -6.48
CA SER A 106 -8.80 5.87 -5.52
C SER A 106 -8.17 4.64 -6.17
N ALA A 107 -7.44 3.85 -5.38
CA ALA A 107 -6.81 2.62 -5.85
C ALA A 107 -6.73 1.56 -4.74
N ILE A 108 -6.57 0.31 -5.13
CA ILE A 108 -6.24 -0.78 -4.22
C ILE A 108 -4.91 -1.36 -4.67
N HIS A 109 -3.94 -1.35 -3.79
CA HIS A 109 -2.61 -1.89 -4.07
C HIS A 109 -2.39 -3.22 -3.33
N LEU A 110 -1.82 -4.19 -4.03
CA LEU A 110 -1.38 -5.49 -3.51
C LEU A 110 0.13 -5.61 -3.74
N HIS A 111 0.91 -5.37 -2.69
CA HIS A 111 2.37 -5.43 -2.75
C HIS A 111 2.85 -6.84 -2.42
N GLN A 112 3.56 -7.47 -3.34
CA GLN A 112 4.22 -8.75 -3.08
C GLN A 112 5.35 -8.56 -2.08
N MET A 113 5.31 -9.35 -1.03
CA MET A 113 6.34 -9.45 0.01
C MET A 113 7.26 -10.64 -0.27
N GLY A 114 8.22 -10.89 0.60
CA GLY A 114 9.12 -12.05 0.49
C GLY A 114 10.51 -11.66 0.00
N GLY A 115 11.26 -12.61 -0.54
CA GLY A 115 12.64 -12.38 -0.93
C GLY A 115 13.50 -11.84 0.22
N ALA A 116 14.22 -10.74 -0.01
CA ALA A 116 15.06 -10.09 1.00
C ALA A 116 14.25 -9.51 2.18
N VAL A 117 13.03 -9.04 1.95
CA VAL A 117 12.14 -8.51 2.99
C VAL A 117 11.79 -9.59 4.01
N GLY A 118 11.51 -10.81 3.57
CA GLY A 118 11.17 -11.94 4.46
C GLY A 118 12.36 -12.57 5.16
N ARG A 119 13.60 -12.34 4.70
CA ARG A 119 14.81 -13.00 5.25
C ARG A 119 15.38 -12.32 6.50
N ALA A 120 15.05 -11.06 6.75
CA ALA A 120 15.53 -10.39 7.96
C ALA A 120 14.83 -10.97 9.21
N GLY A 121 15.60 -11.24 10.25
CA GLY A 121 15.05 -11.73 11.51
C GLY A 121 14.10 -10.71 12.18
N PRO A 122 13.26 -11.18 13.12
CA PRO A 122 12.22 -10.34 13.76
C PRO A 122 12.81 -9.15 14.52
N ASP A 123 14.05 -9.27 15.00
CA ASP A 123 14.72 -8.22 15.80
C ASP A 123 15.56 -7.25 14.96
N GLY A 124 15.66 -7.47 13.65
CA GLY A 124 16.57 -6.71 12.80
C GLY A 124 16.14 -5.25 12.52
N THR A 125 14.85 -4.98 12.46
CA THR A 125 14.31 -3.65 12.14
C THR A 125 12.91 -3.46 12.74
N ALA A 126 12.39 -2.23 12.66
CA ALA A 126 11.04 -1.88 13.13
C ALA A 126 9.89 -2.35 12.21
N PHE A 127 10.15 -3.16 11.18
CA PHE A 127 9.14 -3.69 10.28
C PHE A 127 8.63 -5.06 10.75
N SER A 128 7.33 -5.19 11.04
CA SER A 128 6.72 -6.40 11.64
C SER A 128 6.20 -7.43 10.63
N GLY A 129 5.77 -7.00 9.45
CA GLY A 129 5.02 -7.82 8.49
C GLY A 129 5.84 -8.77 7.61
N ARG A 130 7.03 -9.23 8.05
CA ARG A 130 7.97 -9.98 7.21
C ARG A 130 7.52 -11.38 6.79
N ALA A 131 6.65 -12.00 7.58
CA ALA A 131 6.12 -13.33 7.29
C ALA A 131 4.94 -13.30 6.29
N ALA A 132 4.39 -12.13 5.99
CA ALA A 132 3.29 -12.01 5.04
C ALA A 132 3.77 -12.23 3.60
N ALA A 133 2.95 -12.88 2.77
CA ALA A 133 3.21 -12.99 1.35
C ALA A 133 2.85 -11.69 0.60
N TYR A 134 1.85 -10.97 1.10
CA TYR A 134 1.39 -9.70 0.54
C TYR A 134 1.07 -8.69 1.65
N THR A 135 1.27 -7.40 1.36
CA THR A 135 0.61 -6.31 2.07
C THR A 135 -0.31 -5.58 1.10
N TYR A 136 -1.51 -5.23 1.56
CA TYR A 136 -2.43 -4.43 0.75
C TYR A 136 -2.57 -3.02 1.30
N ASN A 137 -2.86 -2.08 0.41
CA ASN A 137 -3.18 -0.70 0.74
C ASN A 137 -4.48 -0.29 0.05
N LEU A 138 -5.49 0.05 0.83
CA LEU A 138 -6.77 0.56 0.37
C LEU A 138 -6.68 2.08 0.38
N ILE A 139 -6.56 2.67 -0.80
CA ILE A 139 -6.30 4.10 -1.00
C ILE A 139 -7.60 4.75 -1.44
N SER A 140 -8.19 5.56 -0.57
CA SER A 140 -9.27 6.45 -0.97
C SER A 140 -8.74 7.87 -1.07
N THR A 141 -8.91 8.48 -2.24
CA THR A 141 -8.45 9.83 -2.56
C THR A 141 -9.57 10.58 -3.26
N TRP A 142 -9.87 11.80 -2.81
CA TRP A 142 -10.93 12.64 -3.36
C TRP A 142 -10.64 14.13 -3.11
N THR A 143 -11.49 15.03 -3.59
CA THR A 143 -11.28 16.48 -3.47
C THR A 143 -12.30 17.17 -2.57
N ASP A 144 -13.59 16.81 -2.64
CA ASP A 144 -14.68 17.51 -1.95
C ASP A 144 -14.81 17.04 -0.48
N PRO A 145 -14.64 17.92 0.52
CA PRO A 145 -14.88 17.58 1.92
C PRO A 145 -16.28 17.03 2.22
N ALA A 146 -17.28 17.41 1.44
CA ALA A 146 -18.65 16.92 1.62
C ALA A 146 -18.78 15.41 1.36
N GLU A 147 -17.85 14.82 0.61
CA GLU A 147 -17.81 13.40 0.26
C GLU A 147 -17.03 12.53 1.26
N ASP A 148 -16.46 13.11 2.33
CA ASP A 148 -15.64 12.37 3.32
C ASP A 148 -16.34 11.12 3.83
N GLY A 149 -17.61 11.24 4.20
CA GLY A 149 -18.39 10.13 4.75
C GLY A 149 -18.48 8.94 3.78
N GLN A 150 -18.74 9.22 2.51
CA GLN A 150 -18.86 8.20 1.45
C GLN A 150 -17.54 7.45 1.24
N HIS A 151 -16.43 8.19 1.05
CA HIS A 151 -15.13 7.60 0.76
C HIS A 151 -14.56 6.80 1.93
N ILE A 152 -14.70 7.33 3.15
CA ILE A 152 -14.28 6.64 4.38
C ILE A 152 -15.12 5.38 4.60
N ALA A 153 -16.44 5.45 4.41
CA ALA A 153 -17.32 4.30 4.57
C ALA A 153 -16.99 3.18 3.56
N ALA A 154 -16.82 3.52 2.28
CA ALA A 154 -16.45 2.55 1.24
C ALA A 154 -15.12 1.85 1.55
N ASN A 155 -14.11 2.59 2.01
CA ASN A 155 -12.81 2.03 2.40
C ASN A 155 -12.93 1.09 3.61
N ARG A 156 -13.71 1.48 4.62
CA ARG A 156 -13.96 0.66 5.80
C ARG A 156 -14.73 -0.62 5.48
N ASP A 157 -15.68 -0.55 4.55
CA ASP A 157 -16.45 -1.71 4.08
C ASP A 157 -15.53 -2.75 3.44
N LEU A 158 -14.66 -2.34 2.51
CA LEU A 158 -13.68 -3.26 1.94
C LEU A 158 -12.74 -3.82 3.01
N ALA A 159 -12.24 -2.98 3.91
CA ALA A 159 -11.37 -3.44 4.99
C ALA A 159 -12.06 -4.48 5.90
N ALA A 160 -13.35 -4.32 6.18
CA ALA A 160 -14.14 -5.29 6.94
C ALA A 160 -14.33 -6.62 6.18
N ARG A 161 -14.56 -6.57 4.87
CA ARG A 161 -14.64 -7.75 4.00
C ARG A 161 -13.32 -8.52 3.93
N LEU A 162 -12.19 -7.81 3.93
CA LEU A 162 -10.86 -8.42 3.89
C LEU A 162 -10.39 -8.94 5.24
N ALA A 163 -10.91 -8.44 6.36
CA ALA A 163 -10.47 -8.80 7.71
C ALA A 163 -10.43 -10.34 7.98
N PRO A 164 -11.45 -11.14 7.62
CA PRO A 164 -11.40 -12.60 7.83
C PRO A 164 -10.38 -13.32 6.94
N LEU A 165 -9.90 -12.68 5.88
CA LEU A 165 -8.94 -13.21 4.90
C LEU A 165 -7.51 -12.68 5.16
N ALA A 166 -7.36 -11.73 6.07
CA ALA A 166 -6.13 -11.06 6.40
C ALA A 166 -5.37 -11.76 7.53
N GLN A 167 -4.08 -11.49 7.61
CA GLN A 167 -3.26 -11.78 8.77
C GLN A 167 -3.27 -10.60 9.74
N ASP A 168 -2.91 -10.85 11.00
CA ASP A 168 -2.81 -9.80 12.01
C ASP A 168 -1.77 -8.74 11.63
N GLY A 169 -2.07 -7.49 12.02
CA GLY A 169 -1.20 -6.35 11.81
C GLY A 169 -1.47 -5.59 10.52
N SER A 170 -0.68 -4.55 10.33
CA SER A 170 -0.74 -3.67 9.16
C SER A 170 0.60 -2.95 9.01
N TYR A 171 0.92 -2.53 7.79
CA TYR A 171 2.06 -1.64 7.58
C TYR A 171 1.72 -0.23 8.08
N VAL A 172 2.50 0.27 9.03
CA VAL A 172 2.21 1.55 9.72
C VAL A 172 2.03 2.72 8.76
N ASN A 173 2.76 2.75 7.63
CA ASN A 173 2.64 3.80 6.62
C ASN A 173 1.33 3.75 5.81
N PHE A 174 0.55 2.66 5.94
CA PHE A 174 -0.76 2.51 5.30
C PHE A 174 -1.91 2.74 6.29
N LEU A 175 -1.66 3.46 7.37
CA LEU A 175 -2.66 3.83 8.35
C LEU A 175 -2.93 5.34 8.27
N THR A 176 -4.18 5.73 8.09
CA THR A 176 -4.59 7.11 8.33
C THR A 176 -4.75 7.34 9.84
N ASP A 177 -4.22 8.46 10.33
CA ASP A 177 -4.45 8.89 11.71
C ASP A 177 -5.89 9.40 11.83
N THR A 178 -6.74 8.61 12.49
CA THR A 178 -8.10 9.01 12.84
C THR A 178 -8.20 9.20 14.35
N ALA A 179 -8.63 10.36 14.78
CA ALA A 179 -8.78 10.71 16.19
C ALA A 179 -9.55 9.62 16.97
N GLY A 180 -8.92 9.08 18.01
CA GLY A 180 -9.51 8.13 18.95
C GLY A 180 -9.00 6.69 18.86
N ASP A 181 -8.41 6.24 17.74
CA ASP A 181 -8.03 4.83 17.53
C ASP A 181 -6.53 4.63 17.19
N SER A 182 -5.78 5.73 17.12
CA SER A 182 -4.42 5.73 16.58
C SER A 182 -3.43 4.87 17.37
N ASN A 183 -3.42 4.96 18.70
CA ASN A 183 -2.44 4.25 19.52
C ASN A 183 -2.60 2.72 19.51
N ALA A 184 -3.83 2.21 19.56
CA ALA A 184 -4.10 0.77 19.51
C ALA A 184 -3.72 0.19 18.14
N ARG A 185 -4.05 0.90 17.06
CA ARG A 185 -3.70 0.50 15.69
C ARG A 185 -2.20 0.57 15.42
N VAL A 186 -1.51 1.61 15.90
CA VAL A 186 -0.05 1.73 15.79
C VAL A 186 0.63 0.61 16.56
N ARG A 187 0.16 0.31 17.78
CA ARG A 187 0.68 -0.81 18.56
C ARG A 187 0.46 -2.15 17.86
N ALA A 188 -0.73 -2.37 17.30
CA ALA A 188 -1.04 -3.57 16.52
C ALA A 188 -0.18 -3.67 15.24
N ALA A 189 0.12 -2.55 14.59
CA ALA A 189 0.97 -2.51 13.39
C ALA A 189 2.40 -2.96 13.67
N TYR A 190 2.95 -2.61 14.83
CA TYR A 190 4.29 -3.06 15.23
C TYR A 190 4.30 -4.43 15.95
N GLY A 191 3.17 -4.81 16.56
CA GLY A 191 3.13 -5.91 17.53
C GLY A 191 3.71 -5.50 18.90
N ASP A 192 3.27 -6.18 19.96
CA ASP A 192 3.57 -5.77 21.35
C ASP A 192 5.07 -5.73 21.65
N ALA A 193 5.80 -6.77 21.29
CA ALA A 193 7.23 -6.89 21.59
C ALA A 193 8.04 -5.74 20.94
N LEU A 194 7.81 -5.48 19.68
CA LEU A 194 8.50 -4.42 18.93
C LEU A 194 8.08 -3.03 19.41
N TYR A 195 6.78 -2.83 19.67
CA TYR A 195 6.29 -1.55 20.22
C TYR A 195 6.94 -1.21 21.55
N VAL A 196 7.09 -2.18 22.48
CA VAL A 196 7.78 -1.99 23.78
C VAL A 196 9.24 -1.61 23.57
N ARG A 197 9.94 -2.26 22.62
CA ARG A 197 11.32 -1.91 22.27
C ARG A 197 11.43 -0.49 21.74
N LEU A 198 10.55 -0.10 20.83
CA LEU A 198 10.51 1.25 20.27
C LEU A 198 10.18 2.31 21.35
N ALA A 199 9.27 2.01 22.26
CA ALA A 199 8.95 2.91 23.38
C ALA A 199 10.14 3.11 24.35
N ARG A 200 10.98 2.09 24.56
CA ARG A 200 12.23 2.21 25.33
C ARG A 200 13.25 3.08 24.60
N LEU A 201 13.47 2.87 23.30
CA LEU A 201 14.31 3.74 22.48
C LEU A 201 13.81 5.18 22.51
N LYS A 202 12.50 5.37 22.39
CA LYS A 202 11.87 6.69 22.47
C LYS A 202 12.14 7.37 23.82
N ARG A 203 12.11 6.63 24.92
CA ARG A 203 12.46 7.15 26.25
C ARG A 203 13.92 7.60 26.34
N GLU A 204 14.82 6.86 25.71
CA GLU A 204 16.26 7.17 25.73
C GLU A 204 16.58 8.42 24.91
N PHE A 205 16.04 8.53 23.67
CA PHE A 205 16.42 9.56 22.73
C PHE A 205 15.46 10.76 22.69
N ASP A 206 14.21 10.59 23.12
CA ASP A 206 13.20 11.67 23.15
C ASP A 206 12.26 11.51 24.36
N PRO A 207 12.78 11.61 25.60
CA PRO A 207 12.00 11.41 26.82
C PRO A 207 10.86 12.43 26.99
N GLY A 208 11.04 13.64 26.44
CA GLY A 208 10.03 14.70 26.41
C GLY A 208 8.96 14.53 25.35
N ASN A 209 9.06 13.50 24.48
CA ASN A 209 8.13 13.27 23.39
C ASN A 209 7.97 14.50 22.48
N LEU A 210 9.08 15.16 22.13
CA LEU A 210 9.08 16.31 21.24
C LEU A 210 8.62 15.95 19.83
N PHE A 211 9.14 14.84 19.28
CA PHE A 211 8.76 14.28 17.98
C PHE A 211 7.53 13.39 18.13
N ARG A 212 6.34 13.98 18.06
CA ARG A 212 5.05 13.32 18.34
C ARG A 212 4.03 13.40 17.21
N ALA A 213 4.44 13.87 16.04
CA ALA A 213 3.58 13.92 14.86
C ALA A 213 3.27 12.51 14.32
N ASN A 214 2.22 12.38 13.52
CA ASN A 214 1.77 11.14 12.86
C ASN A 214 1.52 10.00 13.87
N HIS A 215 2.09 8.83 13.61
CA HIS A 215 1.92 7.61 14.42
C HIS A 215 2.88 7.60 15.62
N ASN A 216 2.61 8.47 16.59
CA ASN A 216 3.47 8.66 17.75
C ASN A 216 3.60 7.39 18.59
N ILE A 217 4.84 6.99 18.89
CA ILE A 217 5.17 6.00 19.91
C ILE A 217 5.54 6.77 21.17
N ARG A 218 4.74 6.61 22.25
CA ARG A 218 5.00 7.30 23.52
C ARG A 218 6.22 6.70 24.20
N PRO A 219 7.06 7.54 24.85
CA PRO A 219 8.18 7.06 25.67
C PRO A 219 7.70 6.06 26.72
N ALA A 220 8.46 4.98 26.96
CA ALA A 220 8.17 4.07 28.05
C ALA A 220 8.19 4.81 29.41
N ARG A 221 7.37 4.36 30.35
CA ARG A 221 7.34 4.88 31.73
C ARG A 221 8.58 4.50 32.50
#